data_a7b22c3fbc9f67c942096b3ce127592d
#
_entry.id   a7b22c3fbc9f67c942096b3ce127592d
#
_cell.length_a   1.000
_cell.length_b   1.000
_cell.length_c   1.000
_cell.angle_alpha   90.00
_cell.angle_beta   90.00
_cell.angle_gamma   90.00
#
_symmetry.space_group_name_H-M   'P 1'
#
loop_
_entity.id
_entity.type
_entity.pdbx_description
1 polymer ?
#
loop_
_entity_poly.entity_id
_entity_poly.type
_entity_poly.pdbx_seq_one_letter_code
_entity_poly.pdbx_strand_id
1 'polypeptide(L)'
;IYAENDRTLRIELDKPTPYLPEMLAHISLVPQYSDPDSPVTNGAYMIESENVKSIHLAKNPYYWQKNNVAFERVEYLPFIATKLSHFDVVVDVPEVHSDLQHFPQLCGYFYEFNLKDPKVAKADVRKAIASLVSVTNIVNNEIPAAIPSSYFLPKAMLNGQDSRWEPVVAEQLLAQNKINERHPLHLNVLYDETPLHVNIAQRLVGQLTQSDMLRVDAQAVSWQTLQAKRQKGDFQVIRSGWCADFNHPMAFLSLFYSKSPDNKNGYANAEYDQLFEQALKSLNEKERSEIYLKLSEKIQQENLALPLFQYTTPVYISSTIMGAKKNSVGVIYSKDLWRKVEN
;
A
#
# COMPACT_ATOMS: atom_id res chain seq x y z
N ILE A 1 -9.14 17.46 21.44
CA ILE A 1 -7.74 17.85 21.69
C ILE A 1 -7.77 19.25 22.29
N TYR A 2 -7.05 19.46 23.39
CA TYR A 2 -6.92 20.78 24.02
C TYR A 2 -5.58 20.95 24.73
N ALA A 3 -5.13 22.19 24.86
CA ALA A 3 -3.94 22.51 25.63
C ALA A 3 -4.28 22.48 27.12
N GLU A 4 -3.63 21.63 27.90
CA GLU A 4 -3.77 21.60 29.36
C GLU A 4 -2.90 22.70 30.00
N ASN A 5 -1.78 23.01 29.36
CA ASN A 5 -0.88 24.13 29.70
C ASN A 5 0.01 24.44 28.47
N ASP A 6 0.95 25.38 28.62
CA ASP A 6 1.83 25.83 27.51
C ASP A 6 2.73 24.74 26.91
N ARG A 7 2.80 23.56 27.53
CA ARG A 7 3.70 22.47 27.10
C ARG A 7 3.03 21.12 26.99
N THR A 8 1.74 21.02 27.33
CA THR A 8 1.01 19.76 27.37
C THR A 8 -0.26 19.84 26.54
N LEU A 9 -0.33 18.99 25.51
CA LEU A 9 -1.55 18.72 24.78
C LEU A 9 -2.20 17.44 25.32
N ARG A 10 -3.51 17.49 25.56
CA ARG A 10 -4.31 16.32 25.91
C ARG A 10 -5.18 15.91 24.72
N ILE A 11 -5.09 14.63 24.38
CA ILE A 11 -5.92 14.00 23.35
C ILE A 11 -6.82 13.00 24.03
N GLU A 12 -8.13 13.25 24.02
CA GLU A 12 -9.14 12.32 24.51
C GLU A 12 -9.72 11.55 23.32
N LEU A 13 -9.80 10.23 23.46
CA LEU A 13 -10.26 9.32 22.43
C LEU A 13 -11.53 8.61 22.89
N ASP A 14 -12.50 8.46 21.99
CA ASP A 14 -13.74 7.72 22.26
C ASP A 14 -13.48 6.20 22.44
N LYS A 15 -12.37 5.71 21.86
CA LYS A 15 -11.98 4.29 21.91
C LYS A 15 -10.47 4.16 22.08
N PRO A 16 -9.98 3.09 22.70
CA PRO A 16 -8.56 2.79 22.71
C PRO A 16 -8.00 2.72 21.30
N THR A 17 -6.92 3.47 21.04
CA THR A 17 -6.23 3.52 19.75
C THR A 17 -4.74 3.39 20.00
N PRO A 18 -4.23 2.14 20.19
CA PRO A 18 -2.83 1.92 20.58
C PRO A 18 -1.81 2.32 19.52
N TYR A 19 -2.24 2.56 18.29
CA TYR A 19 -1.43 3.05 17.16
C TYR A 19 -1.57 4.56 16.91
N LEU A 20 -2.10 5.31 17.90
CA LEU A 20 -2.21 6.77 17.80
C LEU A 20 -0.86 7.46 17.52
N PRO A 21 0.28 7.05 18.13
CA PRO A 21 1.57 7.68 17.82
C PRO A 21 1.95 7.60 16.33
N GLU A 22 1.69 6.47 15.67
CA GLU A 22 1.94 6.28 14.24
C GLU A 22 1.00 7.14 13.39
N MET A 23 -0.26 7.28 13.79
CA MET A 23 -1.21 8.19 13.14
C MET A 23 -0.77 9.65 13.26
N LEU A 24 -0.31 10.07 14.44
CA LEU A 24 0.15 11.45 14.69
C LEU A 24 1.41 11.81 13.89
N ALA A 25 2.15 10.82 13.40
CA ALA A 25 3.29 11.04 12.49
C ALA A 25 2.88 11.34 11.04
N HIS A 26 1.59 11.21 10.69
CA HIS A 26 1.10 11.50 9.36
C HIS A 26 1.08 13.02 9.08
N ILE A 27 1.40 13.40 7.85
CA ILE A 27 1.51 14.81 7.44
C ILE A 27 0.24 15.63 7.68
N SER A 28 -0.94 15.01 7.63
CA SER A 28 -2.22 15.68 7.90
C SER A 28 -2.40 16.10 9.35
N LEU A 29 -1.58 15.59 10.27
CA LEU A 29 -1.68 15.85 11.71
C LEU A 29 -0.51 16.67 12.25
N VAL A 30 0.34 17.21 11.36
CA VAL A 30 1.40 18.13 11.80
C VAL A 30 0.81 19.41 12.38
N PRO A 31 1.37 19.96 13.46
CA PRO A 31 0.94 21.24 14.00
C PRO A 31 1.07 22.34 12.97
N GLN A 32 0.02 23.14 12.80
CA GLN A 32 0.01 24.31 11.95
C GLN A 32 -0.13 25.57 12.80
N TYR A 33 0.63 26.58 12.44
CA TYR A 33 0.45 27.91 13.00
C TYR A 33 -0.72 28.60 12.28
N SER A 34 -1.63 29.19 13.05
CA SER A 34 -2.91 29.69 12.53
C SER A 34 -2.84 31.05 11.84
N ASP A 35 -1.68 31.71 11.80
CA ASP A 35 -1.53 32.97 11.09
C ASP A 35 -1.09 32.71 9.65
N PRO A 36 -1.97 32.92 8.64
CA PRO A 36 -1.65 32.65 7.23
C PRO A 36 -0.59 33.62 6.67
N ASP A 37 -0.38 34.79 7.27
CA ASP A 37 0.60 35.79 6.83
C ASP A 37 2.01 35.52 7.41
N SER A 38 2.12 34.55 8.32
CA SER A 38 3.38 34.18 8.96
C SER A 38 3.60 32.67 8.86
N PRO A 39 4.17 32.17 7.75
CA PRO A 39 4.38 30.72 7.55
C PRO A 39 5.46 30.18 8.50
N VAL A 40 5.09 30.00 9.76
CA VAL A 40 5.95 29.37 10.76
C VAL A 40 5.89 27.85 10.61
N THR A 41 7.04 27.23 10.55
CA THR A 41 7.19 25.78 10.52
C THR A 41 8.19 25.34 11.59
N ASN A 42 7.94 24.16 12.16
CA ASN A 42 8.90 23.45 13.03
C ASN A 42 9.78 22.45 12.26
N GLY A 43 9.64 22.38 10.92
CA GLY A 43 10.44 21.53 10.02
C GLY A 43 11.88 22.03 9.83
N ALA A 44 12.69 21.21 9.16
CA ALA A 44 14.10 21.51 8.89
C ALA A 44 14.29 22.68 7.91
N TYR A 45 13.30 22.97 7.12
CA TYR A 45 13.29 24.03 6.11
C TYR A 45 12.03 24.88 6.22
N MET A 46 12.16 26.14 5.77
CA MET A 46 11.08 27.11 5.64
C MET A 46 10.90 27.45 4.16
N ILE A 47 9.69 27.76 3.72
CA ILE A 47 9.44 28.26 2.37
C ILE A 47 10.02 29.65 2.25
N GLU A 48 10.98 29.83 1.34
CA GLU A 48 11.57 31.11 0.99
C GLU A 48 10.76 31.78 -0.13
N SER A 49 10.36 30.99 -1.13
CA SER A 49 9.46 31.43 -2.20
C SER A 49 8.78 30.24 -2.85
N GLU A 50 7.59 30.46 -3.40
CA GLU A 50 6.80 29.47 -4.09
C GLU A 50 6.12 30.09 -5.31
N ASN A 51 6.12 29.35 -6.42
CA ASN A 51 5.37 29.68 -7.62
C ASN A 51 5.01 28.38 -8.37
N VAL A 52 4.25 28.49 -9.48
CA VAL A 52 3.81 27.30 -10.25
C VAL A 52 4.92 26.45 -10.85
N LYS A 53 6.16 26.91 -10.85
CA LYS A 53 7.31 26.23 -11.47
C LYS A 53 8.36 25.76 -10.46
N SER A 54 8.33 26.29 -9.23
CA SER A 54 9.34 25.96 -8.24
C SER A 54 8.89 26.28 -6.81
N ILE A 55 9.43 25.50 -5.85
CA ILE A 55 9.38 25.80 -4.43
C ILE A 55 10.82 25.90 -3.94
N HIS A 56 11.17 27.05 -3.40
CA HIS A 56 12.50 27.28 -2.82
C HIS A 56 12.39 27.25 -1.30
N LEU A 57 13.20 26.43 -0.69
CA LEU A 57 13.25 26.27 0.75
C LEU A 57 14.61 26.74 1.29
N ALA A 58 14.57 27.50 2.37
CA ALA A 58 15.75 27.86 3.15
C ALA A 58 15.82 27.04 4.45
N LYS A 59 17.03 26.72 4.89
CA LYS A 59 17.25 26.01 6.16
C LYS A 59 16.67 26.80 7.32
N ASN A 60 15.89 26.12 8.16
CA ASN A 60 15.26 26.73 9.31
C ASN A 60 16.26 26.90 10.47
N PRO A 61 16.63 28.16 10.85
CA PRO A 61 17.58 28.40 11.92
C PRO A 61 17.05 28.00 13.31
N TYR A 62 15.75 27.80 13.45
CA TYR A 62 15.07 27.40 14.70
C TYR A 62 14.82 25.90 14.78
N TYR A 63 15.15 25.13 13.73
CA TYR A 63 14.97 23.68 13.74
C TYR A 63 15.82 23.02 14.84
N TRP A 64 15.23 22.16 15.62
CA TRP A 64 15.87 21.54 16.81
C TRP A 64 17.14 20.73 16.49
N GLN A 65 17.22 20.15 15.25
CA GLN A 65 18.42 19.45 14.76
C GLN A 65 19.13 20.19 13.61
N LYS A 66 19.05 21.50 13.55
CA LYS A 66 19.64 22.31 12.47
C LYS A 66 21.11 21.98 12.13
N ASN A 67 21.90 21.60 13.11
CA ASN A 67 23.31 21.27 12.90
C ASN A 67 23.50 19.96 12.12
N ASN A 68 22.48 19.11 12.02
CA ASN A 68 22.50 17.87 11.25
C ASN A 68 21.98 18.08 9.81
N VAL A 69 21.48 19.25 9.47
CA VAL A 69 20.97 19.60 8.14
C VAL A 69 22.11 20.16 7.31
N ALA A 70 22.51 19.45 6.25
CA ALA A 70 23.70 19.78 5.48
C ALA A 70 23.46 20.89 4.43
N PHE A 71 22.29 20.92 3.79
CA PHE A 71 22.00 21.89 2.75
C PHE A 71 21.37 23.15 3.33
N GLU A 72 21.89 24.32 2.91
CA GLU A 72 21.34 25.63 3.30
C GLU A 72 20.05 25.95 2.53
N ARG A 73 19.92 25.41 1.30
CA ARG A 73 18.75 25.59 0.44
C ARG A 73 18.39 24.29 -0.26
N VAL A 74 17.10 24.11 -0.53
CA VAL A 74 16.53 23.03 -1.33
C VAL A 74 15.56 23.62 -2.34
N GLU A 75 15.68 23.21 -3.59
CA GLU A 75 14.78 23.63 -4.65
C GLU A 75 14.00 22.44 -5.16
N TYR A 76 12.67 22.54 -5.15
CA TYR A 76 11.78 21.56 -5.77
C TYR A 76 11.31 22.09 -7.11
N LEU A 77 11.53 21.29 -8.14
CA LEU A 77 11.16 21.60 -9.52
C LEU A 77 10.23 20.50 -10.05
N PRO A 78 9.21 20.82 -10.87
CA PRO A 78 8.49 19.81 -11.60
C PRO A 78 9.44 19.08 -12.54
N PHE A 79 9.39 17.75 -12.55
CA PHE A 79 10.20 16.96 -13.46
C PHE A 79 9.66 17.14 -14.89
N ILE A 80 10.40 17.87 -15.69
CA ILE A 80 10.23 17.96 -17.14
C ILE A 80 11.29 17.03 -17.72
N ALA A 81 10.91 16.08 -18.58
CA ALA A 81 11.75 15.02 -19.15
C ALA A 81 13.07 15.53 -19.79
N THR A 82 13.97 15.99 -18.94
CA THR A 82 15.35 16.38 -19.23
C THR A 82 16.29 15.33 -18.65
N LYS A 83 17.59 15.48 -18.86
CA LYS A 83 18.57 14.53 -18.33
C LYS A 83 18.49 14.47 -16.79
N LEU A 84 18.31 13.27 -16.24
CA LEU A 84 18.30 13.02 -14.79
C LEU A 84 19.50 13.64 -14.07
N SER A 85 20.67 13.63 -14.73
CA SER A 85 21.93 14.18 -14.20
C SER A 85 21.92 15.68 -13.89
N HIS A 86 20.87 16.41 -14.28
CA HIS A 86 20.70 17.82 -13.91
C HIS A 86 20.10 17.99 -12.50
N PHE A 87 19.66 16.90 -11.88
CA PHE A 87 19.04 16.91 -10.57
C PHE A 87 19.86 16.11 -9.57
N ASP A 88 19.83 16.50 -8.33
CA ASP A 88 20.40 15.74 -7.23
C ASP A 88 19.55 14.50 -6.91
N VAL A 89 18.23 14.67 -6.91
CA VAL A 89 17.24 13.60 -6.67
C VAL A 89 16.03 13.83 -7.59
N VAL A 90 15.55 12.77 -8.24
CA VAL A 90 14.28 12.77 -8.95
C VAL A 90 13.42 11.65 -8.40
N VAL A 91 12.22 11.98 -7.94
CA VAL A 91 11.25 11.04 -7.38
C VAL A 91 10.19 10.72 -8.42
N ASP A 92 9.73 9.48 -8.44
CA ASP A 92 8.68 8.97 -9.33
C ASP A 92 9.06 9.09 -10.82
N VAL A 93 10.26 8.62 -11.13
CA VAL A 93 10.78 8.63 -12.51
C VAL A 93 9.93 7.72 -13.39
N PRO A 94 9.29 8.25 -14.47
CA PRO A 94 8.32 7.49 -15.27
C PRO A 94 8.93 6.43 -16.19
N GLU A 95 10.26 6.47 -16.39
CA GLU A 95 10.96 5.55 -17.29
C GLU A 95 11.82 4.55 -16.54
N VAL A 96 12.04 3.38 -17.14
CA VAL A 96 12.93 2.37 -16.55
C VAL A 96 14.37 2.71 -16.90
N HIS A 97 15.17 3.07 -15.89
CA HIS A 97 16.61 3.30 -16.00
C HIS A 97 17.35 2.33 -15.05
N SER A 98 18.52 1.88 -15.44
CA SER A 98 19.37 0.97 -14.65
C SER A 98 19.80 1.55 -13.29
N ASP A 99 19.87 2.87 -13.20
CA ASP A 99 20.41 3.59 -12.04
C ASP A 99 19.36 4.01 -11.01
N LEU A 100 18.10 3.54 -11.18
CA LEU A 100 17.03 3.86 -10.25
C LEU A 100 17.10 3.01 -8.99
N GLN A 101 16.89 3.64 -7.86
CA GLN A 101 16.60 2.96 -6.61
C GLN A 101 15.09 2.86 -6.43
N HIS A 102 14.63 1.72 -5.91
CA HIS A 102 13.21 1.50 -5.64
C HIS A 102 12.95 1.56 -4.14
N PHE A 103 12.13 2.54 -3.75
CA PHE A 103 11.72 2.74 -2.37
C PHE A 103 10.35 2.09 -2.16
N PRO A 104 10.18 1.16 -1.21
CA PRO A 104 8.90 0.52 -0.98
C PRO A 104 7.87 1.52 -0.48
N GLN A 105 6.64 1.43 -0.98
CA GLN A 105 5.48 2.18 -0.47
C GLN A 105 4.67 1.29 0.47
N LEU A 106 3.86 1.89 1.33
CA LEU A 106 2.84 1.17 2.11
C LEU A 106 1.57 0.92 1.30
N CYS A 107 1.74 0.56 0.03
CA CYS A 107 0.66 0.36 -0.93
C CYS A 107 0.71 -1.06 -1.51
N GLY A 108 -0.42 -1.75 -1.48
CA GLY A 108 -0.60 -3.06 -2.11
C GLY A 108 -1.54 -3.01 -3.31
N TYR A 109 -1.24 -3.79 -4.34
CA TYR A 109 -2.12 -4.06 -5.48
C TYR A 109 -2.66 -5.48 -5.36
N PHE A 110 -3.96 -5.64 -5.46
CA PHE A 110 -4.63 -6.93 -5.31
C PHE A 110 -5.96 -6.96 -6.06
N TYR A 111 -6.51 -8.16 -6.24
CA TYR A 111 -7.91 -8.33 -6.60
C TYR A 111 -8.72 -8.72 -5.37
N GLU A 112 -9.91 -8.13 -5.23
CA GLU A 112 -10.90 -8.49 -4.21
C GLU A 112 -11.87 -9.52 -4.77
N PHE A 113 -12.24 -10.49 -3.92
CA PHE A 113 -13.34 -11.40 -4.16
C PHE A 113 -14.58 -10.88 -3.43
N ASN A 114 -15.73 -10.84 -4.10
CA ASN A 114 -17.00 -10.57 -3.42
C ASN A 114 -17.44 -11.83 -2.64
N LEU A 115 -17.28 -11.83 -1.33
CA LEU A 115 -17.56 -12.99 -0.51
C LEU A 115 -19.07 -13.29 -0.33
N LYS A 116 -19.92 -12.40 -0.84
CA LYS A 116 -21.38 -12.62 -0.96
C LYS A 116 -21.76 -13.32 -2.27
N ASP A 117 -20.87 -13.35 -3.28
CA ASP A 117 -21.12 -14.09 -4.50
C ASP A 117 -20.88 -15.59 -4.28
N PRO A 118 -21.89 -16.45 -4.49
CA PRO A 118 -21.83 -17.89 -4.17
C PRO A 118 -20.72 -18.64 -4.93
N LYS A 119 -20.26 -18.11 -6.08
CA LYS A 119 -19.22 -18.73 -6.90
C LYS A 119 -17.82 -18.59 -6.27
N VAL A 120 -17.55 -17.48 -5.58
CA VAL A 120 -16.26 -17.19 -4.95
C VAL A 120 -16.34 -17.08 -3.41
N ALA A 121 -17.51 -17.33 -2.81
CA ALA A 121 -17.68 -17.31 -1.35
C ALA A 121 -16.86 -18.38 -0.64
N LYS A 122 -16.62 -19.52 -1.27
CA LYS A 122 -15.88 -20.65 -0.67
C LYS A 122 -14.38 -20.41 -0.72
N ALA A 123 -13.72 -20.55 0.43
CA ALA A 123 -12.27 -20.37 0.55
C ALA A 123 -11.46 -21.28 -0.40
N ASP A 124 -11.87 -22.56 -0.55
CA ASP A 124 -11.20 -23.51 -1.44
C ASP A 124 -11.22 -23.07 -2.90
N VAL A 125 -12.32 -22.45 -3.35
CA VAL A 125 -12.43 -21.93 -4.71
C VAL A 125 -11.47 -20.74 -4.91
N ARG A 126 -11.40 -19.83 -3.94
CA ARG A 126 -10.46 -18.69 -3.99
C ARG A 126 -9.02 -19.16 -3.91
N LYS A 127 -8.74 -20.17 -3.07
CA LYS A 127 -7.42 -20.81 -2.96
C LYS A 127 -7.00 -21.46 -4.27
N ALA A 128 -7.91 -22.15 -4.95
CA ALA A 128 -7.65 -22.72 -6.27
C ALA A 128 -7.35 -21.64 -7.30
N ILE A 129 -8.17 -20.58 -7.36
CA ILE A 129 -7.93 -19.43 -8.26
C ILE A 129 -6.56 -18.82 -8.00
N ALA A 130 -6.23 -18.55 -6.73
CA ALA A 130 -4.95 -17.95 -6.35
C ALA A 130 -3.75 -18.83 -6.72
N SER A 131 -3.86 -20.15 -6.62
CA SER A 131 -2.78 -21.09 -6.93
C SER A 131 -2.47 -21.22 -8.44
N LEU A 132 -3.41 -20.84 -9.30
CA LEU A 132 -3.20 -20.77 -10.76
C LEU A 132 -2.42 -19.51 -11.18
N VAL A 133 -2.22 -18.56 -10.27
CA VAL A 133 -1.62 -17.26 -10.59
C VAL A 133 -0.15 -17.21 -10.19
N SER A 134 0.72 -17.10 -11.18
CA SER A 134 2.14 -16.77 -10.98
C SER A 134 2.31 -15.27 -10.82
N VAL A 135 2.25 -14.79 -9.59
CA VAL A 135 2.42 -13.38 -9.22
C VAL A 135 3.73 -12.82 -9.77
N THR A 136 4.85 -13.54 -9.59
CA THR A 136 6.17 -13.13 -10.07
C THR A 136 6.20 -12.96 -11.60
N ASN A 137 5.51 -13.82 -12.35
CA ASN A 137 5.44 -13.70 -13.80
C ASN A 137 4.70 -12.43 -14.23
N ILE A 138 3.56 -12.11 -13.59
CA ILE A 138 2.81 -10.89 -13.86
C ILE A 138 3.68 -9.66 -13.57
N VAL A 139 4.26 -9.59 -12.38
CA VAL A 139 4.99 -8.40 -11.90
C VAL A 139 6.25 -8.14 -12.73
N ASN A 140 7.06 -9.17 -12.97
CA ASN A 140 8.31 -9.03 -13.73
C ASN A 140 8.09 -8.56 -15.18
N ASN A 141 6.93 -8.86 -15.76
CA ASN A 141 6.61 -8.46 -17.13
C ASN A 141 5.93 -7.09 -17.23
N GLU A 142 5.08 -6.73 -16.25
CA GLU A 142 4.25 -5.53 -16.36
C GLU A 142 4.75 -4.36 -15.50
N ILE A 143 5.37 -4.66 -14.36
CA ILE A 143 5.85 -3.64 -13.43
C ILE A 143 7.10 -4.13 -12.67
N PRO A 144 8.23 -4.31 -13.36
CA PRO A 144 9.44 -4.91 -12.77
C PRO A 144 10.01 -4.12 -11.58
N ALA A 145 9.61 -2.87 -11.43
CA ALA A 145 9.97 -2.02 -10.30
C ALA A 145 9.24 -2.38 -9.00
N ALA A 146 8.07 -3.02 -9.07
CA ALA A 146 7.28 -3.40 -7.90
C ALA A 146 7.87 -4.64 -7.22
N ILE A 147 7.45 -4.87 -5.97
CA ILE A 147 7.85 -6.05 -5.20
C ILE A 147 6.74 -7.10 -5.32
N PRO A 148 6.97 -8.23 -6.02
CA PRO A 148 5.99 -9.31 -6.08
C PRO A 148 5.63 -9.77 -4.66
N SER A 149 4.34 -9.91 -4.37
CA SER A 149 3.88 -10.30 -3.05
C SER A 149 2.59 -11.10 -3.13
N SER A 150 2.60 -12.28 -2.52
CA SER A 150 1.40 -13.07 -2.22
C SER A 150 0.80 -12.72 -0.85
N TYR A 151 1.42 -11.81 -0.10
CA TYR A 151 0.93 -11.31 1.17
C TYR A 151 0.06 -10.08 0.98
N PHE A 152 -1.02 -9.99 1.74
CA PHE A 152 -1.92 -8.85 1.70
C PHE A 152 -1.30 -7.59 2.33
N LEU A 153 -0.53 -7.76 3.40
CA LEU A 153 0.16 -6.68 4.09
C LEU A 153 1.51 -6.36 3.42
N PRO A 154 1.89 -5.07 3.32
CA PRO A 154 3.24 -4.67 2.96
C PRO A 154 4.32 -5.31 3.84
N LYS A 155 5.47 -5.62 3.26
CA LYS A 155 6.58 -6.31 3.96
C LYS A 155 6.99 -5.65 5.28
N ALA A 156 6.97 -4.32 5.35
CA ALA A 156 7.31 -3.58 6.57
C ALA A 156 6.37 -3.86 7.76
N MET A 157 5.15 -4.35 7.49
CA MET A 157 4.13 -4.66 8.50
C MET A 157 4.12 -6.13 8.91
N LEU A 158 4.92 -6.98 8.25
CA LEU A 158 4.97 -8.43 8.50
C LEU A 158 5.96 -8.83 9.59
N ASN A 159 6.76 -7.90 10.12
CA ASN A 159 7.77 -8.17 11.17
C ASN A 159 8.68 -9.37 10.89
N GLY A 160 9.05 -9.57 9.61
CA GLY A 160 9.91 -10.68 9.19
C GLY A 160 9.20 -12.04 9.11
N GLN A 161 7.88 -12.07 9.22
CA GLN A 161 7.11 -13.30 9.13
C GLN A 161 6.78 -13.63 7.67
N ASP A 162 7.37 -14.71 7.19
CA ASP A 162 6.98 -15.35 5.94
C ASP A 162 6.04 -16.50 6.28
N SER A 163 4.72 -16.32 6.12
CA SER A 163 3.82 -17.46 6.14
C SER A 163 4.07 -18.29 4.89
N ARG A 164 4.36 -19.56 5.05
CA ARG A 164 4.61 -20.45 3.94
C ARG A 164 3.31 -20.68 3.17
N TRP A 165 3.32 -20.36 1.89
CA TRP A 165 2.29 -20.78 0.98
C TRP A 165 2.42 -22.30 0.80
N GLU A 166 1.42 -23.07 1.20
CA GLU A 166 1.40 -24.50 0.90
C GLU A 166 0.95 -24.71 -0.56
N PRO A 167 1.73 -25.41 -1.37
CA PRO A 167 1.32 -25.74 -2.72
C PRO A 167 0.02 -26.53 -2.69
N VAL A 168 -0.96 -26.12 -3.50
CA VAL A 168 -2.22 -26.82 -3.66
C VAL A 168 -2.43 -27.19 -5.12
N VAL A 169 -3.12 -28.28 -5.36
CA VAL A 169 -3.52 -28.67 -6.70
C VAL A 169 -4.88 -28.02 -6.98
N ALA A 170 -4.89 -26.98 -7.81
CA ALA A 170 -6.08 -26.19 -8.11
C ALA A 170 -7.25 -27.05 -8.57
N GLU A 171 -6.99 -27.98 -9.51
CA GLU A 171 -7.99 -28.87 -10.09
C GLU A 171 -8.67 -29.75 -9.04
N GLN A 172 -7.91 -30.19 -8.02
CA GLN A 172 -8.49 -30.99 -6.92
C GLN A 172 -9.47 -30.16 -6.10
N LEU A 173 -9.10 -28.94 -5.72
CA LEU A 173 -9.96 -28.04 -4.96
C LEU A 173 -11.22 -27.64 -5.75
N LEU A 174 -11.07 -27.36 -7.04
CA LEU A 174 -12.20 -27.07 -7.94
C LEU A 174 -13.13 -28.27 -8.06
N ALA A 175 -12.60 -29.49 -8.28
CA ALA A 175 -13.39 -30.72 -8.39
C ALA A 175 -14.18 -31.03 -7.10
N GLN A 176 -13.56 -30.86 -5.92
CA GLN A 176 -14.23 -31.00 -4.61
C GLN A 176 -15.41 -30.05 -4.48
N ASN A 177 -15.38 -28.91 -5.16
CA ASN A 177 -16.45 -27.92 -5.22
C ASN A 177 -17.40 -28.12 -6.42
N LYS A 178 -17.36 -29.31 -7.08
CA LYS A 178 -18.19 -29.68 -8.24
C LYS A 178 -17.94 -28.82 -9.50
N ILE A 179 -16.78 -28.22 -9.59
CA ILE A 179 -16.30 -27.47 -10.75
C ILE A 179 -15.41 -28.40 -11.58
N ASN A 180 -15.71 -28.55 -12.86
CA ASN A 180 -14.97 -29.41 -13.78
C ASN A 180 -15.13 -28.91 -15.23
N GLU A 181 -14.51 -29.54 -16.19
CA GLU A 181 -14.54 -29.14 -17.61
C GLU A 181 -15.97 -29.06 -18.20
N ARG A 182 -16.90 -29.91 -17.74
CA ARG A 182 -18.30 -29.92 -18.18
C ARG A 182 -19.15 -28.85 -17.49
N HIS A 183 -18.74 -28.46 -16.31
CA HIS A 183 -19.39 -27.44 -15.47
C HIS A 183 -18.33 -26.48 -14.94
N PRO A 184 -17.74 -25.65 -15.83
CA PRO A 184 -16.68 -24.74 -15.45
C PRO A 184 -17.20 -23.60 -14.59
N LEU A 185 -16.31 -23.04 -13.77
CA LEU A 185 -16.59 -21.82 -13.03
C LEU A 185 -16.47 -20.62 -13.97
N HIS A 186 -17.56 -19.89 -14.14
CA HIS A 186 -17.57 -18.62 -14.85
C HIS A 186 -17.21 -17.48 -13.89
N LEU A 187 -16.07 -16.85 -14.13
CA LEU A 187 -15.56 -15.70 -13.37
C LEU A 187 -15.73 -14.43 -14.19
N ASN A 188 -16.24 -13.39 -13.52
CA ASN A 188 -16.23 -12.03 -14.04
C ASN A 188 -15.16 -11.21 -13.31
N VAL A 189 -14.18 -10.66 -14.05
CA VAL A 189 -13.08 -9.87 -13.51
C VAL A 189 -13.21 -8.44 -14.00
N LEU A 190 -13.40 -7.51 -13.05
CA LEU A 190 -13.51 -6.08 -13.33
C LEU A 190 -12.18 -5.38 -13.02
N TYR A 191 -11.77 -4.47 -13.91
CA TYR A 191 -10.60 -3.63 -13.75
C TYR A 191 -10.81 -2.28 -14.46
N ASP A 192 -10.01 -1.27 -14.11
CA ASP A 192 -10.08 0.01 -14.81
C ASP A 192 -9.20 0.03 -16.06
N GLU A 193 -9.56 0.91 -16.98
CA GLU A 193 -8.99 1.02 -18.33
C GLU A 193 -7.59 1.63 -18.41
N THR A 194 -6.92 1.85 -17.25
CA THR A 194 -5.52 2.29 -17.22
C THR A 194 -4.63 1.24 -17.91
N PRO A 195 -3.73 1.62 -18.83
CA PRO A 195 -2.95 0.66 -19.61
C PRO A 195 -2.24 -0.42 -18.77
N LEU A 196 -1.63 -0.03 -17.64
CA LEU A 196 -0.99 -0.99 -16.73
C LEU A 196 -1.99 -2.02 -16.18
N HIS A 197 -3.19 -1.57 -15.79
CA HIS A 197 -4.20 -2.47 -15.21
C HIS A 197 -4.81 -3.39 -16.26
N VAL A 198 -4.94 -2.91 -17.51
CA VAL A 198 -5.34 -3.73 -18.66
C VAL A 198 -4.32 -4.86 -18.89
N ASN A 199 -3.03 -4.53 -18.93
CA ASN A 199 -1.97 -5.52 -19.14
C ASN A 199 -1.94 -6.57 -18.03
N ILE A 200 -1.99 -6.13 -16.77
CA ILE A 200 -2.04 -7.04 -15.60
C ILE A 200 -3.26 -7.96 -15.69
N ALA A 201 -4.45 -7.41 -16.00
CA ALA A 201 -5.67 -8.19 -16.11
C ALA A 201 -5.59 -9.23 -17.25
N GLN A 202 -5.04 -8.86 -18.40
CA GLN A 202 -4.83 -9.80 -19.52
C GLN A 202 -3.92 -10.96 -19.14
N ARG A 203 -2.82 -10.71 -18.42
CA ARG A 203 -1.94 -11.77 -17.92
C ARG A 203 -2.61 -12.65 -16.89
N LEU A 204 -3.36 -12.06 -15.96
CA LEU A 204 -4.14 -12.79 -14.97
C LEU A 204 -5.14 -13.72 -15.66
N VAL A 205 -5.92 -13.21 -16.61
CA VAL A 205 -6.86 -14.00 -17.41
C VAL A 205 -6.15 -15.11 -18.17
N GLY A 206 -5.03 -14.79 -18.86
CA GLY A 206 -4.25 -15.77 -19.59
C GLY A 206 -3.73 -16.93 -18.72
N GLN A 207 -3.42 -16.68 -17.45
CA GLN A 207 -3.03 -17.75 -16.50
C GLN A 207 -4.25 -18.55 -16.02
N LEU A 208 -5.34 -17.89 -15.68
CA LEU A 208 -6.54 -18.56 -15.19
C LEU A 208 -7.20 -19.46 -16.25
N THR A 209 -7.18 -19.02 -17.52
CA THR A 209 -7.78 -19.76 -18.65
C THR A 209 -6.93 -20.95 -19.12
N GLN A 210 -5.75 -21.18 -18.54
CA GLN A 210 -4.99 -22.43 -18.76
C GLN A 210 -5.71 -23.65 -18.15
N SER A 211 -6.58 -23.43 -17.15
CA SER A 211 -7.42 -24.49 -16.61
C SER A 211 -8.75 -24.57 -17.36
N ASP A 212 -9.06 -25.73 -17.93
CA ASP A 212 -10.36 -25.99 -18.58
C ASP A 212 -11.55 -25.94 -17.62
N MET A 213 -11.29 -25.91 -16.32
CA MET A 213 -12.31 -25.75 -15.28
C MET A 213 -12.74 -24.29 -15.05
N LEU A 214 -12.08 -23.30 -15.70
CA LEU A 214 -12.40 -21.88 -15.58
C LEU A 214 -12.80 -21.27 -16.93
N ARG A 215 -13.77 -20.38 -16.88
CA ARG A 215 -14.09 -19.44 -17.98
C ARG A 215 -14.09 -18.04 -17.41
N VAL A 216 -13.28 -17.17 -17.96
CA VAL A 216 -13.04 -15.83 -17.40
C VAL A 216 -13.47 -14.76 -18.39
N ASP A 217 -14.45 -13.97 -17.96
CA ASP A 217 -14.88 -12.76 -18.64
C ASP A 217 -14.22 -11.56 -17.95
N ALA A 218 -13.38 -10.84 -18.66
CA ALA A 218 -12.65 -9.70 -18.11
C ALA A 218 -13.15 -8.40 -18.74
N GLN A 219 -13.56 -7.44 -17.92
CA GLN A 219 -14.16 -6.20 -18.36
C GLN A 219 -13.39 -4.98 -17.85
N ALA A 220 -12.90 -4.17 -18.78
CA ALA A 220 -12.38 -2.84 -18.50
C ALA A 220 -13.54 -1.85 -18.33
N VAL A 221 -13.47 -1.01 -17.30
CA VAL A 221 -14.44 0.05 -17.02
C VAL A 221 -13.70 1.33 -16.61
N SER A 222 -14.38 2.48 -16.69
CA SER A 222 -13.79 3.71 -16.16
C SER A 222 -13.52 3.59 -14.66
N TRP A 223 -12.53 4.34 -14.15
CA TRP A 223 -12.20 4.37 -12.73
C TRP A 223 -13.42 4.69 -11.84
N GLN A 224 -14.23 5.67 -12.25
CA GLN A 224 -15.45 6.05 -11.53
C GLN A 224 -16.45 4.88 -11.46
N THR A 225 -16.63 4.16 -12.58
CA THR A 225 -17.50 2.98 -12.63
C THR A 225 -16.97 1.86 -11.77
N LEU A 226 -15.65 1.60 -11.78
CA LEU A 226 -15.02 0.59 -10.93
C LEU A 226 -15.28 0.87 -9.46
N GLN A 227 -15.05 2.12 -9.02
CA GLN A 227 -15.28 2.53 -7.62
C GLN A 227 -16.76 2.43 -7.24
N ALA A 228 -17.68 2.85 -8.11
CA ALA A 228 -19.12 2.75 -7.86
C ALA A 228 -19.58 1.29 -7.71
N LYS A 229 -19.07 0.39 -8.56
CA LYS A 229 -19.37 -1.04 -8.49
C LYS A 229 -18.78 -1.67 -7.21
N ARG A 230 -17.53 -1.35 -6.87
CA ARG A 230 -16.89 -1.80 -5.64
C ARG A 230 -17.68 -1.35 -4.41
N GLN A 231 -18.08 -0.09 -4.35
CA GLN A 231 -18.85 0.48 -3.23
C GLN A 231 -20.21 -0.20 -3.04
N LYS A 232 -20.86 -0.60 -4.13
CA LYS A 232 -22.17 -1.29 -4.11
C LYS A 232 -22.07 -2.81 -3.89
N GLY A 233 -20.86 -3.39 -4.00
CA GLY A 233 -20.69 -4.84 -4.03
C GLY A 233 -21.18 -5.47 -5.34
N ASP A 234 -21.24 -4.70 -6.43
CA ASP A 234 -21.69 -5.16 -7.77
C ASP A 234 -20.48 -5.67 -8.56
N PHE A 235 -19.86 -6.72 -8.08
CA PHE A 235 -18.72 -7.39 -8.71
C PHE A 235 -18.61 -8.83 -8.21
N GLN A 236 -17.84 -9.66 -8.90
CA GLN A 236 -17.42 -10.98 -8.43
C GLN A 236 -15.93 -10.99 -8.07
N VAL A 237 -15.08 -10.58 -8.99
CA VAL A 237 -13.66 -10.33 -8.78
C VAL A 237 -13.36 -8.93 -9.30
N ILE A 238 -12.74 -8.08 -8.50
CA ILE A 238 -12.48 -6.68 -8.88
C ILE A 238 -11.05 -6.27 -8.56
N ARG A 239 -10.42 -5.56 -9.49
CA ARG A 239 -9.14 -4.90 -9.25
C ARG A 239 -9.28 -3.88 -8.13
N SER A 240 -8.34 -3.91 -7.19
CA SER A 240 -8.29 -3.00 -6.07
C SER A 240 -6.85 -2.68 -5.69
N GLY A 241 -6.69 -1.80 -4.73
CA GLY A 241 -5.43 -1.45 -4.11
C GLY A 241 -5.70 -0.68 -2.83
N TRP A 242 -4.72 -0.68 -1.94
CA TRP A 242 -4.80 0.05 -0.70
C TRP A 242 -3.45 0.65 -0.35
N CYS A 243 -3.45 1.90 0.08
CA CYS A 243 -2.29 2.57 0.64
C CYS A 243 -2.56 2.93 2.10
N ALA A 244 -1.66 2.55 2.99
CA ALA A 244 -1.76 2.92 4.39
C ALA A 244 -1.19 4.32 4.62
N ASP A 245 -1.91 5.15 5.37
CA ASP A 245 -1.47 6.49 5.78
C ASP A 245 -0.37 6.44 6.85
N PHE A 246 -0.26 5.33 7.57
CA PHE A 246 0.75 5.11 8.61
C PHE A 246 1.23 3.66 8.62
N ASN A 247 2.48 3.45 9.06
CA ASN A 247 3.11 2.13 9.06
C ASN A 247 2.64 1.26 10.23
N HIS A 248 1.40 0.76 10.12
CA HIS A 248 0.83 -0.12 11.14
C HIS A 248 -0.10 -1.17 10.50
N PRO A 249 -0.06 -2.47 10.92
CA PRO A 249 -0.88 -3.54 10.33
C PRO A 249 -2.37 -3.26 10.29
N MET A 250 -2.91 -2.55 11.30
CA MET A 250 -4.33 -2.22 11.39
C MET A 250 -4.86 -1.43 10.19
N ALA A 251 -3.99 -0.66 9.50
CA ALA A 251 -4.36 0.07 8.30
C ALA A 251 -4.81 -0.85 7.15
N PHE A 252 -4.32 -2.09 7.11
CA PHE A 252 -4.72 -3.11 6.14
C PHE A 252 -5.72 -4.11 6.73
N LEU A 253 -5.53 -4.53 7.98
CA LEU A 253 -6.39 -5.51 8.63
C LEU A 253 -7.83 -5.01 8.80
N SER A 254 -8.03 -3.70 8.93
CA SER A 254 -9.36 -3.08 9.02
C SER A 254 -10.23 -3.30 7.78
N LEU A 255 -9.65 -3.60 6.61
CA LEU A 255 -10.39 -3.88 5.38
C LEU A 255 -11.25 -5.14 5.45
N PHE A 256 -10.95 -6.05 6.38
CA PHE A 256 -11.71 -7.27 6.62
C PHE A 256 -12.51 -7.26 7.93
N TYR A 257 -12.44 -6.19 8.71
CA TYR A 257 -13.28 -6.03 9.89
C TYR A 257 -14.72 -5.75 9.46
N SER A 258 -15.70 -6.53 9.94
CA SER A 258 -17.09 -6.50 9.43
C SER A 258 -17.77 -5.14 9.63
N LYS A 259 -17.34 -4.37 10.65
CA LYS A 259 -17.88 -3.04 10.96
C LYS A 259 -17.11 -1.90 10.30
N SER A 260 -16.07 -2.22 9.52
CA SER A 260 -15.28 -1.19 8.82
C SER A 260 -16.05 -0.65 7.61
N PRO A 261 -16.08 0.67 7.40
CA PRO A 261 -16.65 1.27 6.20
C PRO A 261 -15.87 0.89 4.93
N ASP A 262 -14.63 0.41 5.07
CA ASP A 262 -13.76 0.03 3.96
C ASP A 262 -13.85 -1.45 3.59
N ASN A 263 -14.59 -2.25 4.38
CA ASN A 263 -14.92 -3.63 4.04
C ASN A 263 -15.96 -3.66 2.91
N LYS A 264 -15.48 -3.75 1.67
CA LYS A 264 -16.33 -3.75 0.46
C LYS A 264 -16.57 -5.15 -0.09
N ASN A 265 -15.75 -6.13 0.31
CA ASN A 265 -15.86 -7.51 -0.16
C ASN A 265 -16.91 -8.34 0.60
N GLY A 266 -17.47 -7.79 1.67
CA GLY A 266 -18.54 -8.41 2.46
C GLY A 266 -18.07 -9.51 3.41
N TYR A 267 -16.78 -9.55 3.76
CA TYR A 267 -16.28 -10.47 4.77
C TYR A 267 -16.94 -10.20 6.13
N ALA A 268 -17.44 -11.25 6.75
CA ALA A 268 -18.04 -11.21 8.09
C ALA A 268 -17.68 -12.49 8.83
N ASN A 269 -16.80 -12.40 9.80
CA ASN A 269 -16.32 -13.52 10.61
C ASN A 269 -16.19 -13.09 12.06
N ALA A 270 -16.96 -13.72 12.95
CA ALA A 270 -17.02 -13.32 14.36
C ALA A 270 -15.68 -13.49 15.08
N GLU A 271 -14.88 -14.50 14.73
CA GLU A 271 -13.55 -14.72 15.30
C GLU A 271 -12.57 -13.62 14.86
N TYR A 272 -12.61 -13.26 13.56
CA TYR A 272 -11.81 -12.15 13.04
C TYR A 272 -12.15 -10.84 13.77
N ASP A 273 -13.43 -10.55 13.89
CA ASP A 273 -13.91 -9.34 14.54
C ASP A 273 -13.52 -9.29 16.03
N GLN A 274 -13.62 -10.40 16.75
CA GLN A 274 -13.19 -10.50 18.15
C GLN A 274 -11.70 -10.27 18.31
N LEU A 275 -10.85 -10.90 17.47
CA LEU A 275 -9.41 -10.67 17.48
C LEU A 275 -9.07 -9.22 17.15
N PHE A 276 -9.74 -8.64 16.16
CA PHE A 276 -9.53 -7.24 15.79
C PHE A 276 -9.87 -6.30 16.95
N GLU A 277 -11.02 -6.49 17.60
CA GLU A 277 -11.43 -5.70 18.77
C GLU A 277 -10.52 -5.93 19.99
N GLN A 278 -10.01 -7.14 20.18
CA GLN A 278 -9.03 -7.44 21.23
C GLN A 278 -7.73 -6.67 20.99
N ALA A 279 -7.24 -6.63 19.76
CA ALA A 279 -6.05 -5.86 19.41
C ALA A 279 -6.22 -4.36 19.69
N LEU A 280 -7.42 -3.80 19.45
CA LEU A 280 -7.72 -2.40 19.76
C LEU A 280 -7.70 -2.09 21.26
N LYS A 281 -8.04 -3.07 22.12
CA LYS A 281 -8.16 -2.90 23.57
C LYS A 281 -6.86 -3.21 24.30
N SER A 282 -5.99 -4.06 23.74
CA SER A 282 -4.77 -4.48 24.42
C SER A 282 -3.73 -3.34 24.48
N LEU A 283 -3.20 -3.08 25.66
CA LEU A 283 -2.08 -2.17 25.88
C LEU A 283 -0.72 -2.87 25.74
N ASN A 284 -0.70 -4.19 25.67
CA ASN A 284 0.52 -4.98 25.53
C ASN A 284 0.89 -5.11 24.04
N GLU A 285 2.03 -4.53 23.66
CA GLU A 285 2.52 -4.52 22.28
C GLU A 285 2.79 -5.95 21.74
N LYS A 286 3.36 -6.83 22.57
CA LYS A 286 3.62 -8.22 22.17
C LYS A 286 2.32 -8.96 21.89
N GLU A 287 1.32 -8.84 22.75
CA GLU A 287 0.01 -9.44 22.55
C GLU A 287 -0.64 -8.91 21.26
N ARG A 288 -0.59 -7.59 21.02
CA ARG A 288 -1.12 -7.01 19.79
C ARG A 288 -0.44 -7.59 18.55
N SER A 289 0.89 -7.70 18.58
CA SER A 289 1.67 -8.26 17.46
C SER A 289 1.28 -9.70 17.14
N GLU A 290 1.05 -10.52 18.17
CA GLU A 290 0.59 -11.90 18.01
C GLU A 290 -0.83 -11.96 17.42
N ILE A 291 -1.71 -11.02 17.79
CA ILE A 291 -3.06 -10.93 17.22
C ILE A 291 -3.02 -10.47 15.76
N TYR A 292 -2.18 -9.47 15.42
CA TYR A 292 -2.04 -9.02 14.03
C TYR A 292 -1.54 -10.14 13.12
N LEU A 293 -0.64 -10.98 13.64
CA LEU A 293 -0.21 -12.17 12.92
C LEU A 293 -1.39 -13.11 12.63
N LYS A 294 -2.17 -13.49 13.64
CA LYS A 294 -3.34 -14.37 13.48
C LYS A 294 -4.34 -13.81 12.47
N LEU A 295 -4.60 -12.50 12.51
CA LEU A 295 -5.47 -11.84 11.55
C LEU A 295 -4.90 -11.91 10.12
N SER A 296 -3.60 -11.67 9.95
CA SER A 296 -2.92 -11.77 8.66
C SER A 296 -2.92 -13.20 8.11
N GLU A 297 -2.64 -14.20 8.96
CA GLU A 297 -2.71 -15.61 8.60
C GLU A 297 -4.12 -16.01 8.16
N LYS A 298 -5.17 -15.52 8.83
CA LYS A 298 -6.55 -15.79 8.47
C LYS A 298 -6.91 -15.22 7.09
N ILE A 299 -6.47 -14.00 6.77
CA ILE A 299 -6.62 -13.41 5.43
C ILE A 299 -6.00 -14.32 4.37
N GLN A 300 -4.80 -14.83 4.64
CA GLN A 300 -4.07 -15.68 3.70
C GLN A 300 -4.67 -17.08 3.60
N GLN A 301 -4.98 -17.73 4.71
CA GLN A 301 -5.57 -19.08 4.72
C GLN A 301 -6.92 -19.14 4.01
N GLU A 302 -7.74 -18.10 4.16
CA GLU A 302 -9.05 -17.99 3.54
C GLU A 302 -9.00 -17.36 2.13
N ASN A 303 -7.82 -16.89 1.68
CA ASN A 303 -7.63 -16.15 0.42
C ASN A 303 -8.70 -15.06 0.24
N LEU A 304 -8.80 -14.15 1.23
CA LEU A 304 -9.81 -13.10 1.23
C LEU A 304 -9.58 -12.06 0.11
N ALA A 305 -8.36 -11.98 -0.39
CA ALA A 305 -7.96 -11.24 -1.57
C ALA A 305 -6.92 -12.05 -2.36
N LEU A 306 -6.62 -11.62 -3.58
CA LEU A 306 -5.52 -12.10 -4.42
C LEU A 306 -4.47 -10.99 -4.55
N PRO A 307 -3.48 -10.92 -3.63
CA PRO A 307 -2.39 -9.94 -3.72
C PRO A 307 -1.48 -10.23 -4.91
N LEU A 308 -0.99 -9.18 -5.55
CA LEU A 308 -0.03 -9.30 -6.64
C LEU A 308 1.31 -8.63 -6.33
N PHE A 309 1.29 -7.41 -5.79
CA PHE A 309 2.54 -6.71 -5.48
C PHE A 309 2.36 -5.56 -4.49
N GLN A 310 3.49 -5.19 -3.89
CA GLN A 310 3.67 -3.94 -3.18
C GLN A 310 4.28 -2.91 -4.13
N TYR A 311 3.72 -1.70 -4.16
CA TYR A 311 4.25 -0.60 -4.96
C TYR A 311 5.60 -0.13 -4.44
N THR A 312 6.40 0.42 -5.36
CA THR A 312 7.63 1.14 -5.05
C THR A 312 7.63 2.49 -5.75
N THR A 313 8.37 3.44 -5.21
CA THR A 313 8.67 4.70 -5.87
C THR A 313 10.05 4.57 -6.54
N PRO A 314 10.15 4.67 -7.87
CA PRO A 314 11.41 4.72 -8.57
C PRO A 314 12.06 6.09 -8.36
N VAL A 315 13.30 6.11 -7.89
CA VAL A 315 14.04 7.32 -7.53
C VAL A 315 15.42 7.30 -8.16
N TYR A 316 15.75 8.37 -8.87
CA TYR A 316 17.12 8.67 -9.25
C TYR A 316 17.80 9.46 -8.11
N ILE A 317 19.02 9.08 -7.76
CA ILE A 317 19.85 9.78 -6.79
C ILE A 317 21.25 9.95 -7.41
N SER A 318 21.70 11.19 -7.54
CA SER A 318 23.05 11.48 -8.03
C SER A 318 24.11 10.79 -7.17
N SER A 319 25.18 10.28 -7.80
CA SER A 319 26.29 9.59 -7.12
C SER A 319 27.01 10.48 -6.08
N THR A 320 26.83 11.80 -6.17
CA THR A 320 27.37 12.77 -5.21
C THR A 320 26.49 12.97 -3.99
N ILE A 321 25.23 12.51 -4.01
CA ILE A 321 24.27 12.66 -2.93
C ILE A 321 24.26 11.43 -2.04
N MET A 322 24.36 11.67 -0.77
CA MET A 322 24.37 10.67 0.31
C MET A 322 23.22 10.93 1.29
N GLY A 323 22.93 9.97 2.16
CA GLY A 323 21.94 10.13 3.22
C GLY A 323 20.51 9.72 2.84
N ALA A 324 20.25 9.41 1.58
CA ALA A 324 18.94 8.86 1.16
C ALA A 324 18.75 7.43 1.72
N LYS A 325 18.06 7.33 2.83
CA LYS A 325 17.79 6.05 3.51
C LYS A 325 16.46 5.48 3.06
N LYS A 326 16.46 4.22 2.64
CA LYS A 326 15.22 3.47 2.39
C LYS A 326 14.43 3.36 3.69
N ASN A 327 13.15 3.70 3.63
CA ASN A 327 12.21 3.59 4.73
C ASN A 327 10.91 2.94 4.24
N SER A 328 10.04 2.57 5.17
CA SER A 328 8.80 1.84 4.86
C SER A 328 7.74 2.66 4.13
N VAL A 329 7.85 3.99 4.13
CA VAL A 329 6.86 4.89 3.51
C VAL A 329 7.30 5.42 2.14
N GLY A 330 8.50 5.07 1.67
CA GLY A 330 8.99 5.45 0.35
C GLY A 330 9.37 6.93 0.19
N VAL A 331 9.56 7.66 1.29
CA VAL A 331 9.81 9.11 1.29
C VAL A 331 11.30 9.40 1.48
N ILE A 332 11.84 10.35 0.70
CA ILE A 332 13.18 10.89 0.89
C ILE A 332 13.06 12.23 1.62
N TYR A 333 13.76 12.35 2.74
CA TYR A 333 13.78 13.56 3.54
C TYR A 333 15.00 14.40 3.18
N SER A 334 14.80 15.58 2.60
CA SER A 334 15.89 16.50 2.22
C SER A 334 16.80 16.87 3.39
N LYS A 335 16.28 16.88 4.61
CA LYS A 335 17.06 17.15 5.84
C LYS A 335 18.16 16.12 6.15
N ASP A 336 18.01 14.89 5.62
CA ASP A 336 18.94 13.79 5.86
C ASP A 336 19.97 13.66 4.74
N LEU A 337 19.82 14.44 3.66
CA LEU A 337 20.72 14.41 2.50
C LEU A 337 21.95 15.28 2.73
N TRP A 338 23.07 14.84 2.18
CA TRP A 338 24.33 15.60 2.15
C TRP A 338 25.12 15.26 0.90
N ARG A 339 26.05 16.16 0.50
CA ARG A 339 26.91 15.97 -0.66
C ARG A 339 28.25 15.38 -0.23
N LYS A 340 28.69 14.34 -0.94
CA LYS A 340 30.02 13.76 -0.78
C LYS A 340 31.07 14.81 -1.16
N VAL A 341 32.03 15.05 -0.30
CA VAL A 341 33.20 15.87 -0.62
C VAL A 341 34.10 15.00 -1.48
N GLU A 342 34.38 15.43 -2.71
CA GLU A 342 35.42 14.83 -3.55
C GLU A 342 36.77 15.27 -2.96
N ASN A 343 37.56 14.28 -2.55
CA ASN A 343 38.94 14.49 -2.12
C ASN A 343 39.87 14.63 -3.33
#